data_c7cdb1adcace047d6a82105cd2c24959
#
_entry.id   c7cdb1adcace047d6a82105cd2c24959
#
_cell.length_a   1.000
_cell.length_b   1.000
_cell.length_c   1.000
_cell.angle_alpha   90.00
_cell.angle_beta   90.00
_cell.angle_gamma   90.00
#
_symmetry.space_group_name_H-M   'P 1'
#
loop_
_entity.id
_entity.type
_entity.pdbx_description
1 polymer ?
#
loop_
_entity_poly.entity_id
_entity_poly.type
_entity_poly.pdbx_seq_one_letter_code
_entity_poly.pdbx_strand_id
1 'polypeptide(L)'
;KALLDKVIEKKLVLSSIISPHAFVSCCAVIERGVIVAPFVSIQAFAYVGENAAINTQAIIGHHVRVLAGCVISSQVNLGGYCVVGKLTYVGMGALILEKVSIGSETIVGMGSVVYKDIPDGVIALGSPARVARKNEEKRIFK
;
A
#
# COMPACT_ATOMS: atom_id res chain seq x y z
N LYS A 1 -13.46 -3.33 -4.39
CA LYS A 1 -13.92 -2.94 -5.73
C LYS A 1 -15.42 -2.72 -5.75
N ALA A 2 -16.24 -3.73 -5.44
CA ALA A 2 -17.72 -3.63 -5.49
C ALA A 2 -18.33 -2.49 -4.64
N LEU A 3 -17.73 -2.14 -3.49
CA LEU A 3 -18.19 -1.02 -2.66
C LEU A 3 -17.86 0.34 -3.31
N LEU A 4 -16.69 0.47 -3.89
CA LEU A 4 -16.25 1.66 -4.61
C LEU A 4 -17.13 1.91 -5.84
N ASP A 5 -17.45 0.86 -6.60
CA ASP A 5 -18.34 0.95 -7.76
C ASP A 5 -19.72 1.51 -7.35
N LYS A 6 -20.27 1.07 -6.21
CA LYS A 6 -21.52 1.62 -5.64
C LYS A 6 -21.42 3.10 -5.24
N VAL A 7 -20.26 3.52 -4.70
CA VAL A 7 -20.02 4.92 -4.31
C VAL A 7 -20.01 5.81 -5.57
N ILE A 8 -19.34 5.36 -6.61
CA ILE A 8 -19.27 6.07 -7.92
C ILE A 8 -20.68 6.16 -8.54
N GLU A 9 -21.40 5.05 -8.57
CA GLU A 9 -22.77 4.97 -9.11
C GLU A 9 -23.73 5.94 -8.42
N LYS A 10 -23.59 6.09 -7.10
CA LYS A 10 -24.36 7.05 -6.29
C LYS A 10 -23.81 8.47 -6.31
N LYS A 11 -22.78 8.76 -7.08
CA LYS A 11 -22.11 10.07 -7.17
C LYS A 11 -21.69 10.65 -5.81
N LEU A 12 -21.31 9.79 -4.88
CA LEU A 12 -20.83 10.21 -3.56
C LEU A 12 -19.38 10.72 -3.66
N VAL A 13 -19.09 11.76 -2.90
CA VAL A 13 -17.72 12.31 -2.80
C VAL A 13 -16.97 11.52 -1.74
N LEU A 14 -15.82 10.97 -2.14
CA LEU A 14 -14.92 10.29 -1.23
C LEU A 14 -14.08 11.31 -0.46
N SER A 15 -14.17 11.29 0.85
CA SER A 15 -13.31 12.06 1.75
C SER A 15 -12.21 11.16 2.31
N SER A 16 -11.01 11.71 2.47
CA SER A 16 -9.92 11.00 3.15
C SER A 16 -10.04 11.18 4.66
N ILE A 17 -9.64 10.15 5.41
CA ILE A 17 -9.61 10.14 6.87
C ILE A 17 -8.16 9.95 7.31
N ILE A 18 -7.60 10.98 7.93
CA ILE A 18 -6.21 10.96 8.41
C ILE A 18 -6.22 11.10 9.92
N SER A 19 -5.63 10.13 10.62
CA SER A 19 -5.50 10.17 12.07
C SER A 19 -4.72 11.41 12.51
N PRO A 20 -5.14 12.13 13.54
CA PRO A 20 -4.37 13.24 14.11
C PRO A 20 -3.04 12.79 14.74
N HIS A 21 -2.86 11.49 14.97
CA HIS A 21 -1.62 10.90 15.47
C HIS A 21 -0.72 10.36 14.34
N ALA A 22 -1.06 10.59 13.07
CA ALA A 22 -0.18 10.28 11.95
C ALA A 22 0.73 11.47 11.65
N PHE A 23 1.95 11.19 11.24
CA PHE A 23 2.84 12.18 10.64
C PHE A 23 2.68 12.15 9.12
N VAL A 24 2.31 13.27 8.54
CA VAL A 24 2.25 13.44 7.08
C VAL A 24 3.09 14.66 6.70
N SER A 25 4.12 14.44 5.89
CA SER A 25 4.95 15.54 5.38
C SER A 25 4.12 16.54 4.58
N CYS A 26 4.39 17.82 4.74
CA CYS A 26 3.73 18.89 3.96
C CYS A 26 3.98 18.78 2.45
N CYS A 27 5.03 18.05 2.03
CA CYS A 27 5.34 17.78 0.63
C CYS A 27 4.77 16.45 0.12
N ALA A 28 4.03 15.69 0.96
CA ALA A 28 3.38 14.47 0.53
C ALA A 28 2.05 14.78 -0.17
N VAL A 29 1.68 13.94 -1.13
CA VAL A 29 0.39 14.02 -1.84
C VAL A 29 -0.49 12.86 -1.39
N ILE A 30 -1.66 13.18 -0.85
CA ILE A 30 -2.69 12.21 -0.43
C ILE A 30 -3.94 12.46 -1.29
N GLU A 31 -4.30 11.45 -2.08
CA GLU A 31 -5.50 11.51 -2.92
C GLU A 31 -6.78 11.29 -2.11
N ARG A 32 -7.93 11.41 -2.77
CA ARG A 32 -9.25 11.23 -2.12
C ARG A 32 -9.52 9.79 -1.69
N GLY A 33 -10.32 9.64 -0.64
CA GLY A 33 -10.75 8.33 -0.13
C GLY A 33 -9.65 7.55 0.60
N VAL A 34 -8.51 8.17 0.88
CA VAL A 34 -7.40 7.54 1.60
C VAL A 34 -7.71 7.45 3.10
N ILE A 35 -7.39 6.32 3.70
CA ILE A 35 -7.44 6.12 5.15
C ILE A 35 -6.01 6.02 5.67
N VAL A 36 -5.65 6.89 6.62
CA VAL A 36 -4.36 6.87 7.31
C VAL A 36 -4.59 6.64 8.80
N ALA A 37 -4.16 5.49 9.29
CA ALA A 37 -4.32 5.07 10.67
C ALA A 37 -3.34 5.79 11.64
N PRO A 38 -3.54 5.66 12.97
CA PRO A 38 -2.64 6.25 13.95
C PRO A 38 -1.18 5.78 13.80
N PHE A 39 -0.24 6.68 14.11
CA PHE A 39 1.21 6.44 14.13
C PHE A 39 1.81 6.02 12.78
N VAL A 40 1.10 6.25 11.68
CA VAL A 40 1.67 6.16 10.33
C VAL A 40 2.63 7.32 10.12
N SER A 41 3.75 7.07 9.42
CA SER A 41 4.67 8.10 8.96
C SER A 41 4.69 8.14 7.43
N ILE A 42 4.24 9.25 6.83
CA ILE A 42 4.30 9.50 5.38
C ILE A 42 5.33 10.60 5.14
N GLN A 43 6.45 10.24 4.52
CA GLN A 43 7.61 11.10 4.38
C GLN A 43 7.51 12.03 3.16
N ALA A 44 8.53 12.88 3.00
CA ALA A 44 8.55 13.91 1.97
C ALA A 44 8.44 13.34 0.55
N PHE A 45 7.63 14.01 -0.29
CA PHE A 45 7.37 13.65 -1.66
C PHE A 45 6.75 12.27 -1.89
N ALA A 46 6.26 11.63 -0.83
CA ALA A 46 5.48 10.40 -0.98
C ALA A 46 4.13 10.70 -1.62
N TYR A 47 3.64 9.76 -2.43
CA TYR A 47 2.33 9.81 -3.08
C TYR A 47 1.48 8.64 -2.62
N VAL A 48 0.28 8.92 -2.14
CA VAL A 48 -0.70 7.91 -1.75
C VAL A 48 -1.96 8.08 -2.62
N GLY A 49 -2.19 7.13 -3.48
CA GLY A 49 -3.25 7.12 -4.49
C GLY A 49 -4.64 6.87 -3.90
N GLU A 50 -5.66 7.14 -4.71
CA GLU A 50 -7.07 7.06 -4.34
C GLU A 50 -7.44 5.74 -3.64
N ASN A 51 -8.27 5.83 -2.59
CA ASN A 51 -8.81 4.68 -1.86
C ASN A 51 -7.74 3.73 -1.29
N ALA A 52 -6.52 4.18 -1.09
CA ALA A 52 -5.52 3.41 -0.37
C ALA A 52 -5.79 3.44 1.13
N ALA A 53 -5.45 2.35 1.82
CA ALA A 53 -5.50 2.25 3.26
C ALA A 53 -4.09 2.01 3.82
N ILE A 54 -3.64 2.92 4.69
CA ILE A 54 -2.34 2.84 5.36
C ILE A 54 -2.59 2.57 6.83
N ASN A 55 -2.27 1.36 7.26
CA ASN A 55 -2.57 0.92 8.63
C ASN A 55 -1.50 1.34 9.65
N THR A 56 -1.86 1.18 10.91
CA THR A 56 -1.12 1.64 12.08
C THR A 56 0.39 1.32 12.02
N GLN A 57 1.20 2.32 12.36
CA GLN A 57 2.67 2.23 12.44
C GLN A 57 3.36 1.89 11.11
N ALA A 58 2.67 1.96 9.98
CA ALA A 58 3.34 1.82 8.69
C ALA A 58 4.22 3.05 8.38
N ILE A 59 5.33 2.82 7.70
CA ILE A 59 6.26 3.86 7.25
C ILE A 59 6.25 3.88 5.73
N ILE A 60 5.85 5.03 5.18
CA ILE A 60 5.92 5.32 3.75
C ILE A 60 7.11 6.24 3.53
N GLY A 61 8.21 5.68 3.05
CA GLY A 61 9.47 6.40 2.85
C GLY A 61 9.35 7.55 1.83
N HIS A 62 10.38 8.39 1.77
CA HIS A 62 10.40 9.53 0.85
C HIS A 62 10.31 9.08 -0.62
N HIS A 63 9.58 9.84 -1.44
CA HIS A 63 9.37 9.57 -2.86
C HIS A 63 8.70 8.21 -3.16
N VAL A 64 8.15 7.51 -2.16
CA VAL A 64 7.39 6.28 -2.37
C VAL A 64 6.09 6.59 -3.11
N ARG A 65 5.69 5.72 -4.01
CA ARG A 65 4.42 5.81 -4.71
C ARG A 65 3.54 4.59 -4.36
N VAL A 66 2.53 4.79 -3.54
CA VAL A 66 1.47 3.81 -3.30
C VAL A 66 0.33 4.13 -4.25
N LEU A 67 0.06 3.25 -5.22
CA LEU A 67 -0.99 3.49 -6.21
C LEU A 67 -2.39 3.18 -5.66
N ALA A 68 -3.42 3.46 -6.47
CA ALA A 68 -4.80 3.40 -6.04
C ALA A 68 -5.25 2.03 -5.51
N GLY A 69 -6.07 2.02 -4.47
CA GLY A 69 -6.70 0.84 -3.91
C GLY A 69 -5.76 -0.12 -3.18
N CYS A 70 -4.55 0.32 -2.87
CA CYS A 70 -3.60 -0.49 -2.10
C CYS A 70 -4.00 -0.57 -0.63
N VAL A 71 -3.63 -1.69 0.00
CA VAL A 71 -3.67 -1.84 1.45
C VAL A 71 -2.25 -2.08 1.96
N ILE A 72 -1.73 -1.12 2.71
CA ILE A 72 -0.46 -1.23 3.41
C ILE A 72 -0.78 -1.57 4.86
N SER A 73 -0.50 -2.79 5.25
CA SER A 73 -0.85 -3.29 6.60
C SER A 73 0.03 -2.68 7.69
N SER A 74 -0.33 -2.98 8.93
CA SER A 74 0.37 -2.44 10.10
C SER A 74 1.86 -2.78 10.10
N GLN A 75 2.69 -1.84 10.54
CA GLN A 75 4.15 -2.01 10.70
C GLN A 75 4.89 -2.34 9.40
N VAL A 76 4.28 -2.12 8.23
CA VAL A 76 4.99 -2.21 6.95
C VAL A 76 5.98 -1.05 6.84
N ASN A 77 7.17 -1.34 6.34
CA ASN A 77 8.17 -0.31 6.04
C ASN A 77 8.49 -0.34 4.54
N LEU A 78 8.13 0.74 3.83
CA LEU A 78 8.49 0.96 2.45
C LEU A 78 9.71 1.89 2.39
N GLY A 79 10.84 1.37 1.95
CA GLY A 79 12.05 2.15 1.72
C GLY A 79 11.84 3.25 0.66
N GLY A 80 12.71 4.25 0.64
CA GLY A 80 12.58 5.37 -0.28
C GLY A 80 12.51 4.93 -1.75
N TYR A 81 11.75 5.68 -2.56
CA TYR A 81 11.54 5.46 -4.00
C TYR A 81 10.83 4.14 -4.37
N CYS A 82 10.29 3.39 -3.42
CA CYS A 82 9.49 2.21 -3.75
C CYS A 82 8.22 2.58 -4.52
N VAL A 83 7.77 1.64 -5.35
CA VAL A 83 6.49 1.74 -6.04
C VAL A 83 5.63 0.53 -5.66
N VAL A 84 4.41 0.77 -5.22
CA VAL A 84 3.41 -0.28 -4.97
C VAL A 84 2.28 -0.13 -5.98
N GLY A 85 2.13 -1.12 -6.84
CA GLY A 85 1.15 -1.18 -7.92
C GLY A 85 -0.28 -1.18 -7.40
N LYS A 86 -1.24 -0.86 -8.29
CA LYS A 86 -2.67 -0.76 -7.94
C LYS A 86 -3.22 -2.03 -7.33
N LEU A 87 -4.19 -1.89 -6.41
CA LEU A 87 -4.93 -3.00 -5.81
C LEU A 87 -4.02 -4.06 -5.16
N THR A 88 -2.86 -3.65 -4.68
CA THR A 88 -1.86 -4.50 -4.05
C THR A 88 -2.00 -4.48 -2.54
N TYR A 89 -1.81 -5.64 -1.94
CA TYR A 89 -1.79 -5.82 -0.49
C TYR A 89 -0.36 -6.09 -0.01
N VAL A 90 0.10 -5.28 0.92
CA VAL A 90 1.38 -5.51 1.61
C VAL A 90 1.08 -5.91 3.05
N GLY A 91 1.41 -7.15 3.37
CA GLY A 91 1.10 -7.79 4.65
C GLY A 91 1.86 -7.20 5.83
N MET A 92 1.29 -7.35 7.02
CA MET A 92 1.80 -6.81 8.28
C MET A 92 3.29 -7.12 8.49
N GLY A 93 4.05 -6.10 8.90
CA GLY A 93 5.47 -6.24 9.22
C GLY A 93 6.39 -6.53 8.03
N ALA A 94 5.90 -6.41 6.80
CA ALA A 94 6.76 -6.56 5.62
C ALA A 94 7.74 -5.39 5.49
N LEU A 95 8.96 -5.71 5.08
CA LEU A 95 10.05 -4.76 4.86
C LEU A 95 10.43 -4.76 3.38
N ILE A 96 10.34 -3.58 2.76
CA ILE A 96 10.60 -3.42 1.33
C ILE A 96 11.85 -2.52 1.17
N LEU A 97 12.88 -3.08 0.52
CA LEU A 97 14.12 -2.35 0.24
C LEU A 97 13.83 -1.14 -0.64
N GLU A 98 14.62 -0.09 -0.48
CA GLU A 98 14.53 1.12 -1.31
C GLU A 98 14.58 0.82 -2.82
N LYS A 99 13.89 1.63 -3.63
CA LYS A 99 13.81 1.53 -5.10
C LYS A 99 13.17 0.24 -5.64
N VAL A 100 12.62 -0.62 -4.79
CA VAL A 100 11.92 -1.84 -5.23
C VAL A 100 10.52 -1.49 -5.73
N SER A 101 10.12 -2.16 -6.82
CA SER A 101 8.77 -2.08 -7.37
C SER A 101 7.98 -3.36 -7.06
N ILE A 102 6.78 -3.19 -6.53
CA ILE A 102 5.79 -4.26 -6.33
C ILE A 102 4.67 -4.05 -7.34
N GLY A 103 4.38 -5.07 -8.13
CA GLY A 103 3.38 -5.04 -9.17
C GLY A 103 1.96 -4.84 -8.65
N SER A 104 1.03 -4.63 -9.59
CA SER A 104 -0.41 -4.48 -9.31
C SER A 104 -1.07 -5.82 -9.02
N GLU A 105 -2.20 -5.80 -8.29
CA GLU A 105 -2.98 -7.00 -7.94
C GLU A 105 -2.13 -8.09 -7.25
N THR A 106 -1.08 -7.67 -6.55
CA THR A 106 -0.06 -8.53 -5.92
C THR A 106 -0.28 -8.58 -4.42
N ILE A 107 0.07 -9.70 -3.81
CA ILE A 107 0.05 -9.88 -2.36
C ILE A 107 1.48 -10.13 -1.89
N VAL A 108 1.97 -9.27 -1.01
CA VAL A 108 3.17 -9.53 -0.21
C VAL A 108 2.74 -10.05 1.15
N GLY A 109 3.19 -11.23 1.51
CA GLY A 109 2.81 -11.87 2.78
C GLY A 109 3.36 -11.14 4.00
N MET A 110 2.75 -11.38 5.15
CA MET A 110 3.19 -10.81 6.42
C MET A 110 4.64 -11.21 6.74
N GLY A 111 5.41 -10.28 7.33
CA GLY A 111 6.80 -10.52 7.73
C GLY A 111 7.77 -10.76 6.57
N SER A 112 7.36 -10.54 5.33
CA SER A 112 8.23 -10.74 4.18
C SER A 112 9.29 -9.64 4.08
N VAL A 113 10.48 -10.01 3.60
CA VAL A 113 11.57 -9.05 3.32
C VAL A 113 11.85 -9.06 1.83
N VAL A 114 11.53 -7.94 1.16
CA VAL A 114 11.54 -7.81 -0.29
C VAL A 114 12.78 -7.03 -0.73
N TYR A 115 13.70 -7.70 -1.42
CA TYR A 115 14.95 -7.12 -1.92
C TYR A 115 14.96 -6.90 -3.44
N LYS A 116 13.97 -7.44 -4.16
CA LYS A 116 13.89 -7.37 -5.63
C LYS A 116 12.46 -7.09 -6.03
N ASP A 117 12.29 -6.57 -7.22
CA ASP A 117 10.98 -6.31 -7.81
C ASP A 117 10.10 -7.57 -7.81
N ILE A 118 8.83 -7.36 -7.52
CA ILE A 118 7.79 -8.40 -7.55
C ILE A 118 6.84 -8.08 -8.70
N PRO A 119 6.57 -9.04 -9.61
CA PRO A 119 5.70 -8.81 -10.75
C PRO A 119 4.22 -8.66 -10.36
N ASP A 120 3.39 -8.27 -11.35
CA ASP A 120 1.94 -8.16 -11.20
C ASP A 120 1.29 -9.52 -10.93
N GLY A 121 0.17 -9.52 -10.22
CA GLY A 121 -0.75 -10.64 -10.11
C GLY A 121 -0.18 -11.88 -9.40
N VAL A 122 0.73 -11.70 -8.47
CA VAL A 122 1.35 -12.82 -7.74
C VAL A 122 1.17 -12.72 -6.23
N ILE A 123 1.44 -13.82 -5.55
CA ILE A 123 1.63 -13.89 -4.10
C ILE A 123 3.10 -14.15 -3.82
N ALA A 124 3.76 -13.24 -3.13
CA ALA A 124 5.16 -13.34 -2.73
C ALA A 124 5.29 -13.44 -1.21
N LEU A 125 6.09 -14.37 -0.73
CA LEU A 125 6.24 -14.70 0.69
C LEU A 125 7.70 -14.92 1.06
N GLY A 126 8.03 -14.67 2.32
CA GLY A 126 9.28 -15.11 2.96
C GLY A 126 10.34 -14.03 3.12
N SER A 127 11.46 -14.42 3.69
CA SER A 127 12.66 -13.59 3.92
C SER A 127 13.90 -14.39 3.46
N PRO A 128 14.46 -14.08 2.27
CA PRO A 128 14.00 -13.13 1.26
C PRO A 128 12.68 -13.57 0.60
N ALA A 129 11.85 -12.60 0.23
CA ALA A 129 10.57 -12.87 -0.43
C ALA A 129 10.78 -13.51 -1.82
N ARG A 130 9.93 -14.49 -2.13
CA ARG A 130 9.88 -15.18 -3.42
C ARG A 130 8.44 -15.31 -3.88
N VAL A 131 8.23 -15.28 -5.19
CA VAL A 131 6.93 -15.59 -5.78
C VAL A 131 6.56 -17.03 -5.46
N ALA A 132 5.49 -17.22 -4.70
CA ALA A 132 4.98 -18.53 -4.31
C ALA A 132 3.98 -19.07 -5.33
N ARG A 133 3.07 -18.21 -5.84
CA ARG A 133 2.05 -18.58 -6.84
C ARG A 133 1.42 -17.34 -7.48
N LYS A 134 0.61 -17.54 -8.51
CA LYS A 134 -0.24 -16.49 -9.08
C LYS A 134 -1.38 -16.14 -8.13
N ASN A 135 -1.83 -14.89 -8.15
CA ASN A 135 -3.01 -14.40 -7.45
C ASN A 135 -4.24 -14.50 -8.36
N GLU A 136 -4.69 -15.73 -8.65
CA GLU A 136 -5.76 -16.01 -9.61
C GLU A 136 -7.10 -15.40 -9.19
N GLU A 137 -7.41 -15.42 -7.90
CA GLU A 137 -8.67 -14.91 -7.36
C GLU A 137 -8.71 -13.37 -7.28
N LYS A 138 -7.57 -12.69 -7.45
CA LYS A 138 -7.42 -11.24 -7.28
C LYS A 138 -8.05 -10.73 -5.97
N ARG A 139 -8.04 -11.57 -4.93
CA ARG A 139 -8.59 -11.30 -3.61
C ARG A 139 -7.47 -11.22 -2.58
N ILE A 140 -7.61 -10.29 -1.67
CA ILE A 140 -6.67 -10.11 -0.54
C ILE A 140 -7.01 -11.11 0.57
N PHE A 141 -8.29 -11.33 0.83
CA PHE A 141 -8.81 -12.25 1.85
C PHE A 141 -9.82 -13.21 1.23
N LYS A 142 -9.88 -14.44 1.82
CA LYS A 142 -10.90 -15.43 1.48
C LYS A 142 -12.28 -15.00 1.99
#